data_10e24f5542bcbfe2099116df3328bf45
#
_entry.id   10e24f5542bcbfe2099116df3328bf45
#
_cell.length_a   1.000
_cell.length_b   1.000
_cell.length_c   1.000
_cell.angle_alpha   90.00
_cell.angle_beta   90.00
_cell.angle_gamma   90.00
#
_symmetry.space_group_name_H-M   'P 1'
#
loop_
_entity.id
_entity.type
_entity.pdbx_description
1 polymer ?
#
loop_
_entity_poly.entity_id
_entity_poly.type
_entity_poly.pdbx_seq_one_letter_code
_entity_poly.pdbx_strand_id
1 'polypeptide(L)'
;MKKLPRYSSLVGVLIFAIIVLPGINNSANAETLNSVSHIHHVKVIENKVLVLTHEGLFELVGKDEIKLVGKDKLDVMGFTSLGKALFASGHPSEGSKMPNPIGLVKSIDGGLSWKAVSLVGKVDFHFLEGAGSDLYGADSQTGNLLYSADSGVTWRSLGANTFTDIAVSPEMSGMAIAIKNSDLLLTENAFKSTTKIKNALKFTQIEWRNSALYALSGSSLYKSTNSGKTWTKISTFKGVPGILSISDQLMLVTVGSDIYTSKNEGKSFKKIS
;
A
#
# COMPACT_ATOMS: atom_id res chain seq x y z
N MET A 1 -19.58 41.93 -80.16
CA MET A 1 -20.19 41.69 -78.82
C MET A 1 -20.25 40.18 -78.58
N LYS A 2 -19.35 39.65 -77.71
CA LYS A 2 -19.27 38.21 -77.40
C LYS A 2 -20.06 37.94 -76.11
N LYS A 3 -21.03 36.98 -76.15
CA LYS A 3 -21.84 36.57 -75.04
C LYS A 3 -21.01 35.58 -74.17
N LEU A 4 -20.94 35.84 -72.88
CA LEU A 4 -20.35 34.92 -71.84
C LEU A 4 -21.35 33.85 -71.49
N PRO A 5 -20.91 32.59 -71.18
CA PRO A 5 -21.80 31.52 -70.75
C PRO A 5 -22.08 31.64 -69.25
N ARG A 6 -23.33 31.32 -68.86
CA ARG A 6 -23.78 31.19 -67.50
C ARG A 6 -23.37 29.83 -66.96
N TYR A 7 -22.59 29.79 -65.87
CA TYR A 7 -22.37 28.55 -65.11
C TYR A 7 -23.49 28.41 -64.07
N SER A 8 -24.22 27.30 -64.14
CA SER A 8 -25.15 26.86 -63.13
C SER A 8 -24.36 26.06 -62.08
N SER A 9 -24.31 26.55 -60.83
CA SER A 9 -23.71 25.85 -59.70
C SER A 9 -24.68 24.76 -59.20
N LEU A 10 -24.34 23.51 -59.38
CA LEU A 10 -24.93 22.39 -58.65
C LEU A 10 -24.35 22.38 -57.23
N VAL A 11 -25.19 22.63 -56.25
CA VAL A 11 -24.88 22.43 -54.84
C VAL A 11 -25.14 20.97 -54.56
N GLY A 12 -24.09 20.15 -54.48
CA GLY A 12 -24.14 18.78 -54.00
C GLY A 12 -24.25 18.75 -52.47
N VAL A 13 -25.40 18.33 -51.96
CA VAL A 13 -25.59 18.04 -50.54
C VAL A 13 -24.92 16.71 -50.23
N LEU A 14 -23.76 16.77 -49.57
CA LEU A 14 -23.12 15.58 -48.98
C LEU A 14 -23.86 15.23 -47.67
N ILE A 15 -24.66 14.16 -47.75
CA ILE A 15 -25.27 13.52 -46.56
C ILE A 15 -24.18 12.69 -45.89
N PHE A 16 -23.62 13.17 -44.79
CA PHE A 16 -22.79 12.36 -43.92
C PHE A 16 -23.69 11.38 -43.15
N ALA A 17 -23.69 10.12 -43.53
CA ALA A 17 -24.26 9.05 -42.73
C ALA A 17 -23.36 8.85 -41.51
N ILE A 18 -23.80 9.29 -40.33
CA ILE A 18 -23.18 8.95 -39.06
C ILE A 18 -23.50 7.48 -38.79
N ILE A 19 -22.54 6.58 -39.07
CA ILE A 19 -22.60 5.21 -38.61
C ILE A 19 -22.35 5.24 -37.09
N VAL A 20 -23.42 5.21 -36.31
CA VAL A 20 -23.36 4.93 -34.89
C VAL A 20 -23.00 3.44 -34.76
N LEU A 21 -21.72 3.15 -34.57
CA LEU A 21 -21.32 1.83 -34.14
C LEU A 21 -21.93 1.58 -32.75
N PRO A 22 -22.64 0.48 -32.53
CA PRO A 22 -23.07 0.14 -31.16
C PRO A 22 -21.80 -0.01 -30.35
N GLY A 23 -21.70 0.83 -29.30
CA GLY A 23 -20.63 0.70 -28.34
C GLY A 23 -20.63 -0.75 -27.81
N ILE A 24 -19.54 -1.46 -28.01
CA ILE A 24 -19.31 -2.73 -27.36
C ILE A 24 -19.14 -2.34 -25.88
N ASN A 25 -20.21 -2.37 -25.13
CA ASN A 25 -20.17 -2.42 -23.68
C ASN A 25 -19.55 -3.76 -23.29
N ASN A 26 -18.23 -3.86 -23.35
CA ASN A 26 -17.52 -4.80 -22.52
C ASN A 26 -17.63 -4.29 -21.07
N SER A 27 -18.76 -4.51 -20.45
CA SER A 27 -18.85 -4.63 -19.02
C SER A 27 -18.16 -5.96 -18.67
N ALA A 28 -16.82 -5.98 -18.69
CA ALA A 28 -16.09 -6.92 -17.87
C ALA A 28 -16.71 -6.73 -16.48
N ASN A 29 -17.29 -7.80 -15.91
CA ASN A 29 -17.85 -7.76 -14.57
C ASN A 29 -16.80 -7.12 -13.68
N ALA A 30 -17.13 -5.96 -13.08
CA ALA A 30 -16.20 -5.29 -12.18
C ALA A 30 -15.92 -6.28 -11.04
N GLU A 31 -14.63 -6.54 -10.78
CA GLU A 31 -14.25 -7.35 -9.65
C GLU A 31 -14.61 -6.59 -8.38
N THR A 32 -15.03 -7.31 -7.34
CA THR A 32 -15.42 -6.73 -6.06
C THR A 32 -14.54 -7.28 -4.94
N LEU A 33 -14.49 -6.59 -3.81
CA LEU A 33 -13.75 -7.08 -2.63
C LEU A 33 -14.20 -8.48 -2.21
N ASN A 34 -15.46 -8.85 -2.44
CA ASN A 34 -15.99 -10.18 -2.13
C ASN A 34 -15.64 -11.24 -3.18
N SER A 35 -15.10 -10.86 -4.34
CA SER A 35 -14.72 -11.80 -5.40
C SER A 35 -13.30 -12.35 -5.25
N VAL A 36 -12.45 -11.71 -4.43
CA VAL A 36 -11.10 -12.21 -4.14
C VAL A 36 -11.12 -13.20 -2.99
N SER A 37 -10.30 -14.25 -3.07
CA SER A 37 -10.33 -15.36 -2.11
C SER A 37 -9.79 -14.97 -0.74
N HIS A 38 -8.79 -14.10 -0.71
CA HIS A 38 -8.13 -13.66 0.51
C HIS A 38 -7.49 -12.28 0.35
N ILE A 39 -7.74 -11.38 1.29
CA ILE A 39 -7.08 -10.08 1.37
C ILE A 39 -6.01 -10.15 2.43
N HIS A 40 -4.75 -10.02 2.02
CA HIS A 40 -3.60 -10.00 2.93
C HIS A 40 -3.50 -8.67 3.65
N HIS A 41 -3.69 -7.58 2.92
CA HIS A 41 -3.54 -6.24 3.48
C HIS A 41 -4.24 -5.18 2.63
N VAL A 42 -4.50 -4.03 3.25
CA VAL A 42 -4.99 -2.83 2.55
C VAL A 42 -4.06 -1.69 2.89
N LYS A 43 -3.50 -1.04 1.86
CA LYS A 43 -2.55 0.07 2.02
C LYS A 43 -3.02 1.31 1.25
N VAL A 44 -2.67 2.49 1.75
CA VAL A 44 -2.82 3.74 0.99
C VAL A 44 -1.48 4.19 0.46
N ILE A 45 -1.46 4.47 -0.85
CA ILE A 45 -0.30 5.05 -1.54
C ILE A 45 -0.80 6.30 -2.27
N GLU A 46 -0.25 7.46 -1.92
CA GLU A 46 -0.78 8.75 -2.35
C GLU A 46 -2.27 8.87 -1.98
N ASN A 47 -3.17 8.97 -2.96
CA ASN A 47 -4.62 9.05 -2.77
C ASN A 47 -5.37 7.76 -3.15
N LYS A 48 -4.64 6.67 -3.41
CA LYS A 48 -5.20 5.38 -3.81
C LYS A 48 -5.27 4.41 -2.64
N VAL A 49 -6.31 3.61 -2.62
CA VAL A 49 -6.45 2.46 -1.71
C VAL A 49 -6.08 1.20 -2.49
N LEU A 50 -5.01 0.54 -2.09
CA LEU A 50 -4.52 -0.68 -2.70
C LEU A 50 -4.90 -1.87 -1.82
N VAL A 51 -5.38 -2.93 -2.46
CA VAL A 51 -5.77 -4.19 -1.84
C VAL A 51 -4.82 -5.27 -2.32
N LEU A 52 -4.15 -5.92 -1.37
CA LEU A 52 -3.17 -6.97 -1.61
C LEU A 52 -3.84 -8.32 -1.41
N THR A 53 -3.76 -9.18 -2.41
CA THR A 53 -4.50 -10.46 -2.42
C THR A 53 -3.65 -11.58 -3.01
N HIS A 54 -4.13 -12.82 -2.92
CA HIS A 54 -3.55 -13.96 -3.64
C HIS A 54 -3.65 -13.81 -5.18
N GLU A 55 -4.64 -13.08 -5.66
CA GLU A 55 -4.90 -12.93 -7.09
C GLU A 55 -4.19 -11.73 -7.72
N GLY A 56 -3.53 -10.90 -6.90
CA GLY A 56 -2.79 -9.74 -7.37
C GLY A 56 -2.91 -8.50 -6.49
N LEU A 57 -2.37 -7.40 -7.01
CA LEU A 57 -2.52 -6.07 -6.45
C LEU A 57 -3.72 -5.39 -7.12
N PHE A 58 -4.69 -4.96 -6.34
CA PHE A 58 -5.87 -4.24 -6.82
C PHE A 58 -5.93 -2.82 -6.28
N GLU A 59 -6.57 -1.92 -7.02
CA GLU A 59 -6.98 -0.60 -6.58
C GLU A 59 -8.49 -0.61 -6.27
N LEU A 60 -8.90 -0.14 -5.11
CA LEU A 60 -10.30 0.10 -4.78
C LEU A 60 -10.75 1.38 -5.50
N VAL A 61 -11.62 1.25 -6.50
CA VAL A 61 -12.03 2.36 -7.40
C VAL A 61 -13.45 2.85 -7.14
N GLY A 62 -14.24 2.09 -6.42
CA GLY A 62 -15.64 2.40 -6.07
C GLY A 62 -16.03 1.77 -4.75
N LYS A 63 -17.32 1.80 -4.44
CA LYS A 63 -17.83 1.06 -3.28
C LYS A 63 -17.71 -0.44 -3.58
N ASP A 64 -16.83 -1.11 -2.86
CA ASP A 64 -16.53 -2.55 -3.01
C ASP A 64 -16.00 -2.96 -4.40
N GLU A 65 -15.84 -2.02 -5.34
CA GLU A 65 -15.33 -2.28 -6.69
C GLU A 65 -13.82 -2.17 -6.69
N ILE A 66 -13.14 -3.23 -7.19
CA ILE A 66 -11.69 -3.30 -7.31
C ILE A 66 -11.26 -3.50 -8.76
N LYS A 67 -10.07 -3.01 -9.07
CA LYS A 67 -9.45 -3.13 -10.39
C LYS A 67 -8.03 -3.63 -10.25
N LEU A 68 -7.68 -4.69 -10.97
CA LEU A 68 -6.33 -5.23 -11.01
C LEU A 68 -5.34 -4.15 -11.48
N VAL A 69 -4.24 -3.97 -10.74
CA VAL A 69 -3.15 -3.06 -11.07
C VAL A 69 -2.11 -3.82 -11.89
N GLY A 70 -1.92 -3.38 -13.15
CA GLY A 70 -1.02 -4.06 -14.08
C GLY A 70 -1.63 -5.36 -14.62
N LYS A 71 -0.76 -6.27 -15.03
CA LYS A 71 -1.13 -7.58 -15.59
C LYS A 71 -0.57 -8.76 -14.78
N ASP A 72 0.37 -8.49 -13.89
CA ASP A 72 1.05 -9.50 -13.09
C ASP A 72 0.21 -9.81 -11.86
N LYS A 73 -0.32 -11.02 -11.81
CA LYS A 73 -1.14 -11.51 -10.68
C LYS A 73 -0.25 -12.10 -9.59
N LEU A 74 0.65 -11.29 -9.05
CA LEU A 74 1.51 -11.71 -7.95
C LEU A 74 0.68 -11.92 -6.69
N ASP A 75 0.91 -12.99 -5.98
CA ASP A 75 0.43 -13.19 -4.62
C ASP A 75 1.26 -12.31 -3.67
N VAL A 76 0.75 -11.12 -3.36
CA VAL A 76 1.50 -10.07 -2.65
C VAL A 76 1.29 -10.23 -1.15
N MET A 77 2.31 -10.72 -0.45
CA MET A 77 2.31 -10.93 1.00
C MET A 77 2.84 -9.72 1.76
N GLY A 78 4.04 -9.25 1.45
CA GLY A 78 4.66 -8.06 2.01
C GLY A 78 4.67 -6.90 1.03
N PHE A 79 4.36 -5.68 1.51
CA PHE A 79 4.24 -4.51 0.65
C PHE A 79 4.52 -3.21 1.39
N THR A 80 5.33 -2.34 0.77
CA THR A 80 5.57 -0.98 1.25
C THR A 80 5.93 -0.03 0.12
N SER A 81 6.14 1.25 0.42
CA SER A 81 6.61 2.24 -0.55
C SER A 81 7.77 3.07 0.01
N LEU A 82 8.75 3.36 -0.83
CA LEU A 82 9.79 4.34 -0.57
C LEU A 82 9.68 5.48 -1.59
N GLY A 83 9.13 6.60 -1.16
CA GLY A 83 8.72 7.66 -2.08
C GLY A 83 7.64 7.15 -3.05
N LYS A 84 7.90 7.27 -4.37
CA LYS A 84 6.98 6.77 -5.41
C LYS A 84 7.23 5.32 -5.81
N ALA A 85 8.33 4.72 -5.36
CA ALA A 85 8.63 3.33 -5.66
C ALA A 85 7.86 2.39 -4.73
N LEU A 86 7.20 1.38 -5.30
CA LEU A 86 6.54 0.32 -4.57
C LEU A 86 7.49 -0.86 -4.44
N PHE A 87 7.44 -1.53 -3.31
CA PHE A 87 8.19 -2.75 -3.02
C PHE A 87 7.22 -3.83 -2.57
N ALA A 88 7.40 -5.03 -3.11
CA ALA A 88 6.56 -6.18 -2.80
C ALA A 88 7.41 -7.45 -2.62
N SER A 89 6.85 -8.41 -1.89
CA SER A 89 7.34 -9.76 -1.73
C SER A 89 6.17 -10.73 -1.68
N GLY A 90 6.43 -12.02 -1.89
CA GLY A 90 5.42 -13.07 -1.90
C GLY A 90 5.71 -14.10 -2.97
N HIS A 91 4.69 -14.50 -3.72
CA HIS A 91 4.78 -15.60 -4.68
C HIS A 91 4.44 -15.16 -6.11
N PRO A 92 5.00 -15.83 -7.14
CA PRO A 92 4.66 -15.56 -8.51
C PRO A 92 3.24 -16.06 -8.83
N SER A 93 2.60 -15.45 -9.84
CA SER A 93 1.35 -16.00 -10.39
C SER A 93 1.54 -17.41 -10.95
N GLU A 94 0.45 -18.17 -11.00
CA GLU A 94 0.45 -19.48 -11.61
C GLU A 94 0.93 -19.42 -13.07
N GLY A 95 1.80 -20.35 -13.45
CA GLY A 95 2.40 -20.38 -14.81
C GLY A 95 3.50 -19.33 -15.04
N SER A 96 3.83 -18.49 -14.07
CA SER A 96 4.95 -17.55 -14.16
C SER A 96 6.29 -18.30 -14.20
N LYS A 97 7.27 -17.69 -14.89
CA LYS A 97 8.67 -18.16 -14.88
C LYS A 97 9.50 -17.53 -13.77
N MET A 98 8.92 -16.67 -12.96
CA MET A 98 9.62 -16.08 -11.81
C MET A 98 9.92 -17.15 -10.77
N PRO A 99 11.08 -17.09 -10.08
CA PRO A 99 11.35 -17.95 -8.94
C PRO A 99 10.31 -17.80 -7.84
N ASN A 100 10.08 -18.86 -7.08
CA ASN A 100 9.20 -18.88 -5.91
C ASN A 100 10.03 -19.20 -4.66
N PRO A 101 10.03 -18.30 -3.64
CA PRO A 101 9.39 -16.99 -3.59
C PRO A 101 10.05 -15.95 -4.52
N ILE A 102 9.34 -14.86 -4.81
CA ILE A 102 9.87 -13.80 -5.70
C ILE A 102 10.97 -12.95 -5.06
N GLY A 103 11.22 -13.11 -3.76
CA GLY A 103 12.13 -12.25 -3.00
C GLY A 103 11.60 -10.83 -2.88
N LEU A 104 12.47 -9.83 -3.03
CA LEU A 104 12.06 -8.43 -3.10
C LEU A 104 11.97 -7.98 -4.56
N VAL A 105 10.81 -7.48 -4.95
CA VAL A 105 10.56 -6.85 -6.24
C VAL A 105 10.19 -5.38 -6.05
N LYS A 106 10.45 -4.56 -7.08
CA LYS A 106 10.20 -3.12 -7.09
C LYS A 106 9.43 -2.72 -8.34
N SER A 107 8.47 -1.83 -8.17
CA SER A 107 7.79 -1.10 -9.24
C SER A 107 8.07 0.40 -9.13
N ILE A 108 8.24 1.07 -10.28
CA ILE A 108 8.37 2.54 -10.38
C ILE A 108 7.25 3.16 -11.22
N ASP A 109 6.29 2.37 -11.60
CA ASP A 109 5.16 2.73 -12.47
C ASP A 109 3.79 2.46 -11.79
N GLY A 110 3.76 2.51 -10.45
CA GLY A 110 2.54 2.36 -9.67
C GLY A 110 2.01 0.92 -9.58
N GLY A 111 2.88 -0.09 -9.77
CA GLY A 111 2.52 -1.50 -9.71
C GLY A 111 2.17 -2.13 -11.07
N LEU A 112 2.28 -1.36 -12.17
CA LEU A 112 1.97 -1.87 -13.51
C LEU A 112 2.99 -2.92 -13.98
N SER A 113 4.25 -2.78 -13.56
CA SER A 113 5.30 -3.77 -13.81
C SER A 113 6.24 -3.89 -12.62
N TRP A 114 6.86 -5.07 -12.47
CA TRP A 114 7.73 -5.39 -11.35
C TRP A 114 9.09 -5.89 -11.83
N LYS A 115 10.15 -5.46 -11.13
CA LYS A 115 11.52 -5.91 -11.37
C LYS A 115 12.12 -6.45 -10.08
N ALA A 116 12.83 -7.57 -10.19
CA ALA A 116 13.57 -8.14 -9.07
C ALA A 116 14.65 -7.15 -8.56
N VAL A 117 14.76 -7.03 -7.25
CA VAL A 117 15.79 -6.26 -6.56
C VAL A 117 16.82 -7.19 -5.93
N SER A 118 16.36 -8.09 -5.05
CA SER A 118 17.25 -8.98 -4.29
C SER A 118 16.51 -10.19 -3.72
N LEU A 119 17.25 -11.12 -3.15
CA LEU A 119 16.76 -12.27 -2.38
C LEU A 119 15.79 -13.19 -3.15
N VAL A 120 15.85 -13.15 -4.47
CA VAL A 120 14.99 -13.94 -5.36
C VAL A 120 15.17 -15.43 -5.11
N GLY A 121 14.08 -16.18 -4.92
CA GLY A 121 14.08 -17.59 -4.58
C GLY A 121 14.58 -17.90 -3.16
N LYS A 122 14.76 -16.88 -2.30
CA LYS A 122 15.37 -17.06 -0.97
C LYS A 122 14.52 -16.59 0.19
N VAL A 123 13.69 -15.55 0.01
CA VAL A 123 12.85 -15.00 1.09
C VAL A 123 11.44 -14.75 0.62
N ASP A 124 10.52 -14.88 1.55
CA ASP A 124 9.10 -14.59 1.44
C ASP A 124 8.72 -13.64 2.58
N PHE A 125 8.77 -12.33 2.32
CA PHE A 125 8.41 -11.35 3.33
C PHE A 125 6.89 -11.25 3.46
N HIS A 126 6.35 -11.66 4.61
CA HIS A 126 4.95 -11.45 4.98
C HIS A 126 4.72 -10.13 5.72
N PHE A 127 5.80 -9.48 6.15
CA PHE A 127 5.81 -8.14 6.68
C PHE A 127 6.91 -7.37 5.94
N LEU A 128 6.60 -6.17 5.45
CA LEU A 128 7.54 -5.31 4.77
C LEU A 128 7.18 -3.85 5.05
N GLU A 129 8.06 -3.16 5.78
CA GLU A 129 7.87 -1.74 6.11
C GLU A 129 9.16 -0.96 5.85
N GLY A 130 9.01 0.32 5.49
CA GLY A 130 10.17 1.15 5.21
C GLY A 130 9.88 2.63 5.07
N ALA A 131 10.96 3.42 5.20
CA ALA A 131 10.98 4.85 4.92
C ALA A 131 12.40 5.29 4.56
N GLY A 132 12.52 6.36 3.77
CA GLY A 132 13.82 6.81 3.27
C GLY A 132 14.45 5.75 2.37
N SER A 133 15.57 5.16 2.81
CA SER A 133 16.23 4.00 2.20
C SER A 133 16.15 2.74 3.06
N ASP A 134 15.58 2.84 4.24
CA ASP A 134 15.50 1.74 5.21
C ASP A 134 14.31 0.85 4.92
N LEU A 135 14.54 -0.46 4.90
CA LEU A 135 13.51 -1.50 4.83
C LEU A 135 13.69 -2.52 5.93
N TYR A 136 12.59 -2.95 6.49
CA TYR A 136 12.49 -4.09 7.40
C TYR A 136 11.54 -5.13 6.79
N GLY A 137 12.00 -6.38 6.68
CA GLY A 137 11.22 -7.49 6.15
C GLY A 137 11.25 -8.67 7.11
N ALA A 138 10.10 -9.22 7.47
CA ALA A 138 10.01 -10.47 8.21
C ALA A 138 9.77 -11.63 7.23
N ASP A 139 10.76 -12.52 7.16
CA ASP A 139 10.74 -13.70 6.30
C ASP A 139 9.90 -14.80 6.94
N SER A 140 8.86 -15.26 6.25
CA SER A 140 7.95 -16.29 6.73
C SER A 140 8.59 -17.67 6.84
N GLN A 141 9.63 -17.92 6.00
CA GLN A 141 10.28 -19.23 5.95
C GLN A 141 11.22 -19.45 7.14
N THR A 142 11.95 -18.42 7.56
CA THR A 142 12.92 -18.51 8.65
C THR A 142 12.42 -17.91 9.96
N GLY A 143 11.36 -17.10 9.91
CA GLY A 143 10.87 -16.32 11.05
C GLY A 143 11.80 -15.16 11.44
N ASN A 144 12.82 -14.85 10.64
CA ASN A 144 13.77 -13.79 10.93
C ASN A 144 13.28 -12.45 10.44
N LEU A 145 13.65 -11.39 11.18
CA LEU A 145 13.58 -10.02 10.73
C LEU A 145 14.88 -9.66 10.02
N LEU A 146 14.77 -9.11 8.82
CA LEU A 146 15.89 -8.59 8.02
C LEU A 146 15.79 -7.06 7.91
N TYR A 147 16.95 -6.41 7.80
CA TYR A 147 17.09 -4.98 7.63
C TYR A 147 17.98 -4.65 6.43
N SER A 148 17.56 -3.68 5.65
CA SER A 148 18.32 -3.07 4.57
C SER A 148 18.37 -1.55 4.78
N ALA A 149 19.54 -0.94 4.52
CA ALA A 149 19.74 0.51 4.55
C ALA A 149 19.85 1.12 3.13
N ASP A 150 19.71 0.32 2.09
CA ASP A 150 19.98 0.66 0.69
C ASP A 150 18.81 0.29 -0.24
N SER A 151 17.59 0.49 0.25
CA SER A 151 16.34 0.23 -0.49
C SER A 151 16.23 -1.22 -0.96
N GLY A 152 16.67 -2.15 -0.13
CA GLY A 152 16.52 -3.58 -0.36
C GLY A 152 17.58 -4.23 -1.24
N VAL A 153 18.67 -3.53 -1.57
CA VAL A 153 19.76 -4.11 -2.36
C VAL A 153 20.57 -5.13 -1.54
N THR A 154 20.95 -4.74 -0.32
CA THR A 154 21.64 -5.63 0.62
C THR A 154 20.86 -5.76 1.93
N TRP A 155 21.00 -6.91 2.58
CA TRP A 155 20.24 -7.24 3.79
C TRP A 155 21.15 -7.85 4.86
N ARG A 156 20.86 -7.54 6.12
CA ARG A 156 21.40 -8.23 7.28
C ARG A 156 20.28 -8.79 8.14
N SER A 157 20.47 -9.98 8.68
CA SER A 157 19.53 -10.55 9.65
C SER A 157 19.66 -9.84 10.99
N LEU A 158 18.50 -9.62 11.62
CA LEU A 158 18.36 -9.13 12.99
C LEU A 158 18.03 -10.27 13.98
N GLY A 159 17.96 -11.52 13.48
CA GLY A 159 17.50 -12.69 14.24
C GLY A 159 15.97 -12.84 14.19
N ALA A 160 15.44 -13.66 15.08
CA ALA A 160 14.01 -13.97 15.13
C ALA A 160 13.14 -12.70 15.27
N ASN A 161 12.14 -12.56 14.43
CA ASN A 161 11.17 -11.47 14.55
C ASN A 161 10.31 -11.67 15.81
N THR A 162 10.32 -10.67 16.67
CA THR A 162 9.50 -10.65 17.90
C THR A 162 8.57 -9.45 17.95
N PHE A 163 8.52 -8.66 16.87
CA PHE A 163 7.68 -7.47 16.75
C PHE A 163 6.39 -7.80 16.03
N THR A 164 5.30 -7.17 16.45
CA THR A 164 4.00 -7.27 15.79
C THR A 164 3.80 -6.18 14.76
N ASP A 165 4.53 -5.05 14.89
CA ASP A 165 4.51 -3.97 13.93
C ASP A 165 5.75 -3.08 14.09
N ILE A 166 6.16 -2.36 13.03
CA ILE A 166 7.33 -1.48 13.00
C ILE A 166 6.98 -0.22 12.19
N ALA A 167 7.17 0.94 12.80
CA ALA A 167 7.13 2.24 12.13
C ALA A 167 8.55 2.75 11.91
N VAL A 168 8.92 2.97 10.66
CA VAL A 168 10.26 3.42 10.27
C VAL A 168 10.29 4.94 10.15
N SER A 169 11.32 5.59 10.73
CA SER A 169 11.47 7.04 10.64
C SER A 169 11.73 7.48 9.19
N PRO A 170 10.95 8.41 8.64
CA PRO A 170 11.23 8.97 7.32
C PRO A 170 12.41 9.95 7.28
N GLU A 171 12.84 10.43 8.45
CA GLU A 171 13.85 11.49 8.57
C GLU A 171 15.24 10.97 8.99
N MET A 172 15.28 9.87 9.76
CA MET A 172 16.51 9.36 10.35
C MET A 172 16.72 7.89 10.05
N SER A 173 17.74 7.58 9.23
CA SER A 173 18.12 6.19 8.93
C SER A 173 18.52 5.43 10.20
N GLY A 174 18.07 4.18 10.31
CA GLY A 174 18.25 3.33 11.47
C GLY A 174 17.33 3.62 12.64
N MET A 175 16.53 4.69 12.57
CA MET A 175 15.54 5.02 13.61
C MET A 175 14.19 4.36 13.26
N ALA A 176 13.64 3.63 14.22
CA ALA A 176 12.32 3.02 14.11
C ALA A 176 11.69 2.82 15.48
N ILE A 177 10.37 2.65 15.52
CA ILE A 177 9.64 2.22 16.70
C ILE A 177 8.94 0.92 16.36
N ALA A 178 9.12 -0.09 17.21
CA ALA A 178 8.46 -1.38 17.08
C ALA A 178 7.48 -1.64 18.23
N ILE A 179 6.42 -2.38 17.93
CA ILE A 179 5.50 -2.92 18.92
C ILE A 179 5.94 -4.34 19.30
N LYS A 180 6.17 -4.54 20.59
CA LYS A 180 6.44 -5.86 21.18
C LYS A 180 5.58 -6.05 22.43
N ASN A 181 4.72 -7.08 22.45
CA ASN A 181 3.79 -7.32 23.54
C ASN A 181 2.95 -6.06 23.90
N SER A 182 2.53 -5.33 22.90
CA SER A 182 1.81 -4.04 23.00
C SER A 182 2.60 -2.88 23.64
N ASP A 183 3.89 -3.05 23.94
CA ASP A 183 4.80 -1.98 24.36
C ASP A 183 5.54 -1.41 23.16
N LEU A 184 5.98 -0.15 23.26
CA LEU A 184 6.78 0.51 22.24
C LEU A 184 8.27 0.42 22.57
N LEU A 185 9.06 0.01 21.56
CA LEU A 185 10.52 -0.03 21.62
C LEU A 185 11.09 0.90 20.55
N LEU A 186 11.81 1.93 20.97
CA LEU A 186 12.55 2.82 20.08
C LEU A 186 13.94 2.24 19.80
N THR A 187 14.36 2.28 18.57
CA THR A 187 15.75 2.11 18.14
C THR A 187 16.23 3.32 17.36
N GLU A 188 17.53 3.64 17.45
CA GLU A 188 18.22 4.66 16.66
C GLU A 188 19.37 4.04 15.84
N ASN A 189 19.48 2.70 15.81
CA ASN A 189 20.58 1.98 15.19
C ASN A 189 20.15 0.66 14.57
N ALA A 190 18.94 0.66 13.99
CA ALA A 190 18.34 -0.48 13.30
C ALA A 190 18.33 -1.76 14.17
N PHE A 191 17.77 -1.64 15.35
CA PHE A 191 17.58 -2.70 16.35
C PHE A 191 18.85 -3.39 16.86
N LYS A 192 20.03 -2.77 16.74
CA LYS A 192 21.20 -3.20 17.50
C LYS A 192 20.99 -3.00 18.99
N SER A 193 20.25 -1.96 19.38
CA SER A 193 19.75 -1.73 20.72
C SER A 193 18.37 -1.09 20.69
N THR A 194 17.62 -1.24 21.78
CA THR A 194 16.28 -0.66 21.91
C THR A 194 16.09 -0.01 23.28
N THR A 195 15.29 1.04 23.31
CA THR A 195 14.82 1.69 24.55
C THR A 195 13.31 1.59 24.61
N LYS A 196 12.78 1.08 25.73
CA LYS A 196 11.34 1.01 25.96
C LYS A 196 10.78 2.42 26.19
N ILE A 197 9.77 2.79 25.39
CA ILE A 197 9.02 4.04 25.58
C ILE A 197 7.95 3.78 26.64
N LYS A 198 8.06 4.46 27.78
CA LYS A 198 7.07 4.33 28.86
C LYS A 198 5.76 5.01 28.46
N ASN A 199 4.67 4.27 28.39
CA ASN A 199 3.32 4.77 28.19
C ASN A 199 2.28 3.79 28.79
N ALA A 200 1.03 4.25 28.98
CA ALA A 200 -0.05 3.44 29.53
C ALA A 200 -0.93 2.78 28.44
N LEU A 201 -0.78 3.19 27.17
CA LEU A 201 -1.57 2.66 26.08
C LEU A 201 -1.01 1.32 25.62
N LYS A 202 -1.89 0.43 25.13
CA LYS A 202 -1.54 -0.85 24.54
C LYS A 202 -1.77 -0.78 23.04
N PHE A 203 -0.68 -0.63 22.29
CA PHE A 203 -0.74 -0.42 20.84
C PHE A 203 -0.84 -1.74 20.09
N THR A 204 -1.58 -1.70 18.97
CA THR A 204 -1.75 -2.84 18.04
C THR A 204 -1.17 -2.57 16.67
N GLN A 205 -1.17 -1.28 16.25
CA GLN A 205 -0.61 -0.83 14.98
C GLN A 205 0.08 0.52 15.19
N ILE A 206 1.14 0.79 14.42
CA ILE A 206 1.87 2.05 14.46
C ILE A 206 2.36 2.43 13.06
N GLU A 207 2.22 3.70 12.70
CA GLU A 207 2.72 4.27 11.45
C GLU A 207 3.49 5.55 11.74
N TRP A 208 4.61 5.75 11.05
CA TRP A 208 5.38 6.99 11.14
C TRP A 208 5.24 7.76 9.83
N ARG A 209 4.60 8.92 9.86
CA ARG A 209 4.45 9.75 8.68
C ARG A 209 4.92 11.17 8.96
N ASN A 210 5.85 11.66 8.13
CA ASN A 210 6.53 12.92 8.35
C ASN A 210 7.10 12.98 9.79
N SER A 211 6.86 14.04 10.53
CA SER A 211 7.31 14.20 11.92
C SER A 211 6.35 13.61 12.97
N ALA A 212 5.30 12.89 12.57
CA ALA A 212 4.30 12.37 13.49
C ALA A 212 4.15 10.86 13.44
N LEU A 213 3.94 10.27 14.60
CA LEU A 213 3.51 8.88 14.77
C LEU A 213 1.99 8.84 14.93
N TYR A 214 1.39 7.83 14.33
CA TYR A 214 -0.01 7.48 14.51
C TYR A 214 -0.09 6.04 14.98
N ALA A 215 -0.99 5.74 15.91
CA ALA A 215 -1.10 4.38 16.44
C ALA A 215 -2.53 4.04 16.85
N LEU A 216 -2.87 2.76 16.74
CA LEU A 216 -4.13 2.21 17.22
C LEU A 216 -3.95 1.63 18.61
N SER A 217 -4.88 1.95 19.50
CA SER A 217 -4.98 1.36 20.83
C SER A 217 -6.44 1.26 21.25
N GLY A 218 -6.89 0.05 21.61
CA GLY A 218 -8.29 -0.22 21.83
C GLY A 218 -9.13 0.14 20.59
N SER A 219 -10.19 0.90 20.76
CA SER A 219 -11.05 1.39 19.67
C SER A 219 -10.67 2.78 19.14
N SER A 220 -9.44 3.25 19.38
CA SER A 220 -9.09 4.65 19.12
C SER A 220 -7.78 4.80 18.35
N LEU A 221 -7.72 5.89 17.56
CA LEU A 221 -6.53 6.39 16.88
C LEU A 221 -5.89 7.49 17.73
N TYR A 222 -4.58 7.39 17.86
CA TYR A 222 -3.76 8.35 18.59
C TYR A 222 -2.67 8.94 17.69
N LYS A 223 -2.23 10.17 18.00
CA LYS A 223 -1.10 10.85 17.36
C LYS A 223 -0.06 11.26 18.41
N SER A 224 1.21 11.11 18.07
CA SER A 224 2.35 11.63 18.82
C SER A 224 3.23 12.47 17.91
N THR A 225 3.74 13.60 18.40
CA THR A 225 4.69 14.48 17.69
C THR A 225 6.04 14.54 18.41
N ASN A 226 6.30 13.62 19.35
CA ASN A 226 7.53 13.57 20.13
C ASN A 226 8.06 12.14 20.28
N SER A 227 8.08 11.42 19.15
CA SER A 227 8.60 10.05 19.02
C SER A 227 7.97 9.07 20.03
N GLY A 228 6.66 9.17 20.21
CA GLY A 228 5.88 8.24 21.04
C GLY A 228 5.93 8.49 22.55
N LYS A 229 6.56 9.58 23.01
CA LYS A 229 6.64 9.90 24.45
C LYS A 229 5.28 10.30 25.03
N THR A 230 4.48 11.06 24.28
CA THR A 230 3.11 11.42 24.65
C THR A 230 2.17 11.24 23.46
N TRP A 231 0.90 10.93 23.75
CA TRP A 231 -0.10 10.60 22.76
C TRP A 231 -1.38 11.39 22.97
N THR A 232 -1.93 11.93 21.89
CA THR A 232 -3.23 12.60 21.86
C THR A 232 -4.21 11.73 21.09
N LYS A 233 -5.36 11.43 21.69
CA LYS A 233 -6.43 10.72 21.00
C LYS A 233 -7.05 11.63 19.93
N ILE A 234 -7.17 11.12 18.68
CA ILE A 234 -7.72 11.86 17.55
C ILE A 234 -9.14 11.40 17.25
N SER A 235 -9.36 10.09 17.19
CA SER A 235 -10.65 9.50 16.82
C SER A 235 -10.96 8.25 17.62
N THR A 236 -12.24 7.91 17.67
CA THR A 236 -12.76 6.68 18.27
C THR A 236 -13.69 6.00 17.27
N PHE A 237 -13.57 4.69 17.11
CA PHE A 237 -14.36 3.86 16.23
C PHE A 237 -15.41 3.07 17.01
N LYS A 238 -16.49 2.63 16.35
CA LYS A 238 -17.51 1.79 16.98
C LYS A 238 -17.08 0.34 17.23
N GLY A 239 -15.93 -0.08 16.69
CA GLY A 239 -15.31 -1.40 16.89
C GLY A 239 -13.81 -1.27 17.06
N VAL A 240 -13.11 -2.40 17.19
CA VAL A 240 -11.64 -2.44 17.27
C VAL A 240 -11.08 -2.32 15.86
N PRO A 241 -10.30 -1.27 15.57
CA PRO A 241 -9.64 -1.12 14.28
C PRO A 241 -8.54 -2.17 14.10
N GLY A 242 -8.39 -2.68 12.87
CA GLY A 242 -7.42 -3.72 12.52
C GLY A 242 -6.19 -3.16 11.81
N ILE A 243 -6.38 -2.50 10.68
CA ILE A 243 -5.29 -1.97 9.84
C ILE A 243 -5.27 -0.45 9.95
N LEU A 244 -4.08 0.10 10.08
CA LEU A 244 -3.77 1.52 9.90
C LEU A 244 -2.82 1.66 8.72
N SER A 245 -3.12 2.52 7.77
CA SER A 245 -2.20 2.86 6.69
C SER A 245 -2.29 4.35 6.36
N ILE A 246 -1.15 5.00 6.17
CA ILE A 246 -1.07 6.46 6.04
C ILE A 246 -0.18 6.85 4.86
N SER A 247 -0.72 7.71 4.00
CA SER A 247 0.02 8.48 3.01
C SER A 247 0.00 9.98 3.35
N ASP A 248 0.64 10.82 2.54
CA ASP A 248 0.55 12.28 2.73
C ASP A 248 -0.86 12.84 2.47
N GLN A 249 -1.68 12.12 1.71
CA GLN A 249 -2.97 12.60 1.23
C GLN A 249 -4.16 11.88 1.86
N LEU A 250 -3.94 10.68 2.37
CA LEU A 250 -5.01 9.79 2.80
C LEU A 250 -4.56 8.95 3.99
N MET A 251 -5.44 8.79 4.95
CA MET A 251 -5.32 7.83 6.04
C MET A 251 -6.44 6.79 5.88
N LEU A 252 -6.11 5.54 6.13
CA LEU A 252 -7.04 4.42 6.08
C LEU A 252 -7.03 3.68 7.42
N VAL A 253 -8.22 3.30 7.86
CA VAL A 253 -8.42 2.40 9.01
C VAL A 253 -9.49 1.37 8.64
N THR A 254 -9.24 0.10 8.97
CA THR A 254 -10.28 -0.93 8.87
C THR A 254 -10.93 -1.18 10.23
N VAL A 255 -12.24 -1.47 10.23
CA VAL A 255 -12.99 -1.91 11.43
C VAL A 255 -13.85 -3.10 11.03
N GLY A 256 -13.47 -4.29 11.43
CA GLY A 256 -14.02 -5.52 10.84
C GLY A 256 -13.73 -5.58 9.35
N SER A 257 -14.74 -5.81 8.52
CA SER A 257 -14.64 -5.78 7.05
C SER A 257 -14.76 -4.37 6.45
N ASP A 258 -15.12 -3.37 7.24
CA ASP A 258 -15.34 -2.01 6.77
C ASP A 258 -14.05 -1.26 6.58
N ILE A 259 -13.93 -0.50 5.47
CA ILE A 259 -12.79 0.37 5.16
C ILE A 259 -13.22 1.83 5.35
N TYR A 260 -12.49 2.55 6.17
CA TYR A 260 -12.68 3.96 6.45
C TYR A 260 -11.48 4.77 5.97
N THR A 261 -11.74 5.94 5.38
CA THR A 261 -10.67 6.87 4.98
C THR A 261 -10.86 8.26 5.56
N SER A 262 -9.74 8.95 5.78
CA SER A 262 -9.67 10.33 6.25
C SER A 262 -8.73 11.15 5.39
N LYS A 263 -9.14 12.38 5.05
CA LYS A 263 -8.32 13.39 4.34
C LYS A 263 -7.91 14.56 5.26
N ASN A 264 -8.15 14.44 6.56
CA ASN A 264 -7.89 15.50 7.54
C ASN A 264 -7.14 14.96 8.78
N GLU A 265 -6.12 14.16 8.53
CA GLU A 265 -5.23 13.58 9.55
C GLU A 265 -5.97 12.77 10.64
N GLY A 266 -7.02 12.05 10.25
CA GLY A 266 -7.77 11.19 11.16
C GLY A 266 -8.81 11.91 12.04
N LYS A 267 -9.04 13.22 11.86
CA LYS A 267 -10.06 13.95 12.62
C LYS A 267 -11.49 13.51 12.31
N SER A 268 -11.73 13.08 11.08
CA SER A 268 -12.98 12.44 10.69
C SER A 268 -12.73 11.38 9.63
N PHE A 269 -13.56 10.34 9.65
CA PHE A 269 -13.47 9.22 8.73
C PHE A 269 -14.79 9.05 7.96
N LYS A 270 -14.67 8.67 6.68
CA LYS A 270 -15.77 8.26 5.81
C LYS A 270 -15.60 6.78 5.50
N LYS A 271 -16.65 5.99 5.69
CA LYS A 271 -16.73 4.61 5.20
C LYS A 271 -16.77 4.61 3.68
N ILE A 272 -15.95 3.79 3.05
CA ILE A 272 -15.83 3.67 1.58
C ILE A 272 -16.16 2.26 1.08
N SER A 273 -16.08 1.25 1.95
CA SER A 273 -16.45 -0.14 1.68
C SER A 273 -17.06 -0.76 2.94
#